data_d31668ab38dabf5067db445b6f27776c
#
_entry.id   d31668ab38dabf5067db445b6f27776c
#
_cell.length_a   1.000
_cell.length_b   1.000
_cell.length_c   1.000
_cell.angle_alpha   90.00
_cell.angle_beta   90.00
_cell.angle_gamma   90.00
#
_symmetry.space_group_name_H-M   'P 1'
#
loop_
_entity.id
_entity.type
_entity.pdbx_description
1 polymer ?
#
loop_
_entity_poly.entity_id
_entity_poly.type
_entity_poly.pdbx_seq_one_letter_code
_entity_poly.pdbx_strand_id
1 'polypeptide(L)'
;NIDPIPHDLFFERFVSKSRAKTVLDKRGKEFLVGSLLPDVDSDISYDQRQKVIAYIEEKHAGKTAKILTFNTFSSKLCIREATKYFDEAKEDDANYVSDMIPKLHGKVFGLSQAREESEKFDKWCRIHQKTLENALKIEGLPKNTGVHPSGIAICSQKIGDVVPLQKTKDGDLVT
;
A
#
# COMPACT_ATOMS: atom_id res chain seq x y z
N ASN A 1 -0.49 4.94 25.90
CA ASN A 1 -1.91 4.49 25.92
C ASN A 1 -2.60 5.14 27.11
N ILE A 2 -3.65 5.89 26.85
CA ILE A 2 -4.50 6.50 27.89
C ILE A 2 -5.77 5.64 27.97
N ASP A 3 -6.08 5.16 29.16
CA ASP A 3 -7.35 4.48 29.40
C ASP A 3 -8.48 5.52 29.28
N PRO A 4 -9.44 5.37 28.37
CA PRO A 4 -10.50 6.35 28.15
C PRO A 4 -11.50 6.42 29.30
N ILE A 5 -11.67 5.34 30.06
CA ILE A 5 -12.70 5.24 31.11
C ILE A 5 -12.46 6.21 32.27
N PRO A 6 -11.25 6.28 32.89
CA PRO A 6 -10.98 7.22 33.98
C PRO A 6 -11.01 8.69 33.58
N HIS A 7 -10.91 8.97 32.26
CA HIS A 7 -10.84 10.33 31.71
C HIS A 7 -12.14 10.77 31.05
N ASP A 8 -13.20 9.95 31.15
CA ASP A 8 -14.54 10.26 30.57
C ASP A 8 -14.45 10.69 29.09
N LEU A 9 -13.60 10.01 28.31
CA LEU A 9 -13.45 10.30 26.89
C LEU A 9 -14.57 9.68 26.08
N PHE A 10 -15.07 10.42 25.09
CA PHE A 10 -16.13 9.93 24.20
C PHE A 10 -15.71 8.65 23.48
N PHE A 11 -16.43 7.56 23.73
CA PHE A 11 -16.17 6.25 23.15
C PHE A 11 -16.25 6.26 21.62
N GLU A 12 -17.11 7.08 21.04
CA GLU A 12 -17.30 7.25 19.60
C GLU A 12 -16.04 7.76 18.89
N ARG A 13 -15.10 8.35 19.60
CA ARG A 13 -13.78 8.72 19.05
C ARG A 13 -12.91 7.50 18.74
N PHE A 14 -13.14 6.41 19.44
CA PHE A 14 -12.38 5.17 19.31
C PHE A 14 -13.12 4.15 18.45
N VAL A 15 -14.42 3.98 18.66
CA VAL A 15 -15.28 3.06 17.91
C VAL A 15 -16.65 3.69 17.67
N SER A 16 -17.00 3.93 16.42
CA SER A 16 -18.34 4.40 16.04
C SER A 16 -19.23 3.21 15.67
N LYS A 17 -20.45 3.14 16.22
CA LYS A 17 -21.47 2.14 15.82
C LYS A 17 -21.79 2.21 14.33
N SER A 18 -21.68 3.39 13.70
CA SER A 18 -21.89 3.56 12.26
C SER A 18 -20.82 2.90 11.42
N ARG A 19 -19.66 2.58 12.00
CA ARG A 19 -18.56 1.85 11.34
C ARG A 19 -18.65 0.33 11.52
N ALA A 20 -19.46 -0.15 12.46
CA ALA A 20 -19.70 -1.58 12.67
C ALA A 20 -20.72 -2.12 11.67
N LYS A 21 -20.37 -2.15 10.38
CA LYS A 21 -21.21 -2.78 9.36
C LYS A 21 -20.98 -4.27 9.36
N THR A 22 -22.07 -5.03 9.30
CA THR A 22 -22.05 -6.48 9.11
C THR A 22 -22.50 -6.84 7.71
N VAL A 23 -21.99 -7.93 7.20
CA VAL A 23 -22.44 -8.56 5.95
C VAL A 23 -22.78 -10.01 6.24
N LEU A 24 -23.80 -10.51 5.56
CA LEU A 24 -24.17 -11.91 5.63
C LEU A 24 -23.45 -12.68 4.51
N ASP A 25 -22.89 -13.85 4.84
CA ASP A 25 -22.41 -14.77 3.84
C ASP A 25 -23.58 -15.52 3.15
N LYS A 26 -23.25 -16.36 2.16
CA LYS A 26 -24.24 -17.17 1.44
C LYS A 26 -25.01 -18.18 2.33
N ARG A 27 -24.54 -18.40 3.57
CA ARG A 27 -25.13 -19.29 4.57
C ARG A 27 -25.90 -18.51 5.65
N GLY A 28 -26.03 -17.18 5.51
CA GLY A 28 -26.72 -16.33 6.49
C GLY A 28 -25.91 -16.04 7.75
N LYS A 29 -24.60 -16.37 7.78
CA LYS A 29 -23.73 -16.06 8.90
C LYS A 29 -23.26 -14.61 8.81
N GLU A 30 -23.37 -13.88 9.91
CA GLU A 30 -23.00 -12.48 10.01
C GLU A 30 -21.49 -12.32 10.24
N PHE A 31 -20.86 -11.44 9.46
CA PHE A 31 -19.46 -11.08 9.58
C PHE A 31 -19.31 -9.57 9.66
N LEU A 32 -18.40 -9.10 10.50
CA LEU A 32 -17.96 -7.71 10.51
C LEU A 32 -17.13 -7.41 9.26
N VAL A 33 -17.40 -6.26 8.65
CA VAL A 33 -16.57 -5.77 7.53
C VAL A 33 -15.22 -5.33 8.09
N GLY A 34 -14.17 -6.08 7.81
CA GLY A 34 -12.83 -5.86 8.39
C GLY A 34 -12.22 -4.48 8.12
N SER A 35 -12.56 -3.85 6.97
CA SER A 35 -12.12 -2.48 6.63
C SER A 35 -12.66 -1.39 7.57
N LEU A 36 -13.58 -1.74 8.46
CA LEU A 36 -14.23 -0.82 9.40
C LEU A 36 -13.85 -1.11 10.86
N LEU A 37 -13.00 -2.09 11.10
CA LEU A 37 -12.44 -2.34 12.42
C LEU A 37 -11.44 -1.24 12.77
N PRO A 38 -11.37 -0.80 14.04
CA PRO A 38 -10.38 0.19 14.45
C PRO A 38 -8.97 -0.38 14.35
N ASP A 39 -8.07 0.41 13.80
CA ASP A 39 -6.65 0.14 13.84
C ASP A 39 -6.09 0.48 15.23
N VAL A 40 -5.14 -0.28 15.68
CA VAL A 40 -4.37 0.02 16.89
C VAL A 40 -2.99 0.49 16.49
N ASP A 41 -2.79 1.79 16.52
CA ASP A 41 -1.49 2.42 16.28
C ASP A 41 -0.71 2.57 17.59
N SER A 42 0.55 2.13 17.57
CA SER A 42 1.44 2.25 18.72
C SER A 42 2.77 2.84 18.27
N ASP A 43 3.13 3.97 18.87
CA ASP A 43 4.44 4.57 18.68
C ASP A 43 5.50 3.78 19.45
N ILE A 44 6.51 3.33 18.72
CA ILE A 44 7.59 2.49 19.25
C ILE A 44 8.91 3.08 18.77
N SER A 45 9.89 3.14 19.66
CA SER A 45 11.26 3.54 19.34
C SER A 45 11.84 2.62 18.26
N TYR A 46 12.48 3.20 17.26
CA TYR A 46 12.95 2.51 16.06
C TYR A 46 13.84 1.30 16.37
N ASP A 47 14.74 1.45 17.36
CA ASP A 47 15.67 0.40 17.81
C ASP A 47 14.98 -0.77 18.54
N GLN A 48 13.79 -0.54 19.12
CA GLN A 48 13.02 -1.56 19.84
C GLN A 48 11.97 -2.25 18.95
N ARG A 49 11.71 -1.73 17.77
CA ARG A 49 10.63 -2.19 16.90
C ARG A 49 10.68 -3.69 16.60
N GLN A 50 11.84 -4.23 16.25
CA GLN A 50 11.98 -5.65 15.92
C GLN A 50 11.73 -6.55 17.15
N LYS A 51 12.10 -6.10 18.34
CA LYS A 51 11.83 -6.82 19.58
C LYS A 51 10.34 -6.89 19.89
N VAL A 52 9.61 -5.80 19.64
CA VAL A 52 8.15 -5.77 19.82
C VAL A 52 7.45 -6.67 18.81
N ILE A 53 7.90 -6.66 17.55
CA ILE A 53 7.37 -7.57 16.52
C ILE A 53 7.57 -9.03 16.94
N ALA A 54 8.78 -9.41 17.31
CA ALA A 54 9.10 -10.76 17.76
C ALA A 54 8.26 -11.18 18.99
N TYR A 55 8.09 -10.27 19.96
CA TYR A 55 7.23 -10.52 21.12
C TYR A 55 5.77 -10.78 20.73
N ILE A 56 5.23 -10.01 19.77
CA ILE A 56 3.85 -10.20 19.28
C ILE A 56 3.72 -11.54 18.56
N GLU A 57 4.68 -11.91 17.74
CA GLU A 57 4.70 -13.17 17.01
C GLU A 57 4.80 -14.37 17.97
N GLU A 58 5.62 -14.28 19.00
CA GLU A 58 5.75 -15.30 20.04
C GLU A 58 4.47 -15.42 20.88
N LYS A 59 3.95 -14.29 21.38
CA LYS A 59 2.74 -14.24 22.22
C LYS A 59 1.50 -14.78 21.50
N HIS A 60 1.42 -14.56 20.20
CA HIS A 60 0.31 -14.95 19.35
C HIS A 60 0.72 -15.99 18.29
N ALA A 61 1.54 -16.96 18.68
CA ALA A 61 2.09 -17.96 17.77
C ALA A 61 1.01 -18.65 16.92
N GLY A 62 1.21 -18.67 15.61
CA GLY A 62 0.27 -19.23 14.64
C GLY A 62 -0.99 -18.39 14.38
N LYS A 63 -1.13 -17.22 15.02
CA LYS A 63 -2.27 -16.32 14.92
C LYS A 63 -1.90 -14.96 14.31
N THR A 64 -0.67 -14.79 13.86
CA THR A 64 -0.15 -13.56 13.29
C THR A 64 0.37 -13.76 11.89
N ALA A 65 0.29 -12.71 11.07
CA ALA A 65 1.00 -12.58 9.80
C ALA A 65 1.35 -11.11 9.55
N LYS A 66 2.44 -10.85 8.84
CA LYS A 66 2.76 -9.53 8.33
C LYS A 66 1.82 -9.21 7.15
N ILE A 67 1.56 -7.93 6.91
CA ILE A 67 0.69 -7.50 5.82
C ILE A 67 1.46 -7.47 4.51
N LEU A 68 0.94 -8.17 3.49
CA LEU A 68 1.43 -8.09 2.12
C LEU A 68 1.08 -6.72 1.53
N THR A 69 2.01 -6.12 0.81
CA THR A 69 1.77 -4.91 0.03
C THR A 69 1.97 -5.16 -1.45
N PHE A 70 1.17 -4.50 -2.28
CA PHE A 70 1.37 -4.46 -3.71
C PHE A 70 2.04 -3.14 -4.09
N ASN A 71 3.26 -3.22 -4.60
CA ASN A 71 3.90 -2.08 -5.23
C ASN A 71 3.39 -1.96 -6.65
N THR A 72 2.86 -0.81 -7.01
CA THR A 72 2.34 -0.55 -8.35
C THR A 72 3.34 0.25 -9.19
N PHE A 73 3.16 0.19 -10.50
CA PHE A 73 3.90 1.06 -11.41
C PHE A 73 3.43 2.51 -11.24
N SER A 74 4.29 3.36 -10.70
CA SER A 74 4.05 4.81 -10.63
C SER A 74 4.28 5.46 -11.99
N SER A 75 3.64 6.62 -12.22
CA SER A 75 3.78 7.40 -13.47
C SER A 75 5.25 7.63 -13.88
N LYS A 76 6.11 8.04 -12.92
CA LYS A 76 7.55 8.24 -13.17
C LYS A 76 8.25 6.95 -13.60
N LEU A 77 7.92 5.82 -12.95
CA LEU A 77 8.49 4.53 -13.29
C LEU A 77 8.00 4.07 -14.67
N CYS A 78 6.70 4.20 -14.94
CA CYS A 78 6.13 3.82 -16.23
C CYS A 78 6.80 4.52 -17.40
N ILE A 79 6.89 5.86 -17.30
CA ILE A 79 7.47 6.63 -18.40
C ILE A 79 8.97 6.33 -18.58
N ARG A 80 9.71 6.18 -17.48
CA ARG A 80 11.13 5.85 -17.52
C ARG A 80 11.38 4.49 -18.21
N GLU A 81 10.65 3.45 -17.79
CA GLU A 81 10.82 2.12 -18.38
C GLU A 81 10.33 2.08 -19.84
N ALA A 82 9.23 2.75 -20.15
CA ALA A 82 8.73 2.85 -21.52
C ALA A 82 9.70 3.60 -22.44
N THR A 83 10.29 4.70 -21.98
CA THR A 83 11.30 5.47 -22.72
C THR A 83 12.54 4.64 -23.03
N LYS A 84 13.03 3.87 -22.05
CA LYS A 84 14.16 2.96 -22.28
C LYS A 84 13.86 1.89 -23.32
N TYR A 85 12.65 1.34 -23.29
CA TYR A 85 12.28 0.23 -24.15
C TYR A 85 11.88 0.65 -25.57
N PHE A 86 11.05 1.67 -25.70
CA PHE A 86 10.47 2.08 -26.99
C PHE A 86 11.30 3.14 -27.73
N ASP A 87 12.01 3.99 -26.99
CA ASP A 87 12.85 5.04 -27.56
C ASP A 87 14.35 4.68 -27.47
N GLU A 88 14.68 3.49 -26.98
CA GLU A 88 16.06 2.99 -26.79
C GLU A 88 16.95 3.98 -25.99
N ALA A 89 16.31 4.76 -25.12
CA ALA A 89 16.97 5.83 -24.38
C ALA A 89 17.90 5.28 -23.29
N LYS A 90 18.99 5.98 -23.05
CA LYS A 90 19.87 5.74 -21.91
C LYS A 90 19.16 6.09 -20.59
N GLU A 91 19.69 5.58 -19.48
CA GLU A 91 19.13 5.79 -18.15
C GLU A 91 18.97 7.29 -17.80
N ASP A 92 19.96 8.11 -18.14
CA ASP A 92 19.94 9.56 -17.85
C ASP A 92 18.83 10.26 -18.64
N ASP A 93 18.65 9.94 -19.91
CA ASP A 93 17.59 10.49 -20.76
C ASP A 93 16.21 10.08 -20.24
N ALA A 94 16.05 8.81 -19.87
CA ALA A 94 14.80 8.30 -19.30
C ALA A 94 14.47 8.94 -17.93
N ASN A 95 15.49 9.18 -17.10
CA ASN A 95 15.34 9.91 -15.83
C ASN A 95 14.94 11.37 -16.09
N TYR A 96 15.56 12.03 -17.05
CA TYR A 96 15.21 13.39 -17.45
C TYR A 96 13.75 13.51 -17.86
N VAL A 97 13.24 12.57 -18.67
CA VAL A 97 11.82 12.53 -19.06
C VAL A 97 10.92 12.34 -17.84
N SER A 98 11.27 11.41 -16.95
CA SER A 98 10.48 11.16 -15.74
C SER A 98 10.43 12.36 -14.81
N ASP A 99 11.45 13.21 -14.82
CA ASP A 99 11.52 14.42 -13.98
C ASP A 99 10.72 15.61 -14.55
N MET A 100 10.23 15.50 -15.77
CA MET A 100 9.24 16.45 -16.30
C MET A 100 7.86 16.28 -15.64
N ILE A 101 7.60 15.14 -14.98
CA ILE A 101 6.33 14.88 -14.28
C ILE A 101 6.31 15.67 -12.97
N PRO A 102 5.36 16.61 -12.81
CA PRO A 102 5.30 17.46 -11.63
C PRO A 102 4.85 16.69 -10.38
N LYS A 103 5.11 17.32 -9.23
CA LYS A 103 4.65 16.86 -7.92
C LYS A 103 3.89 17.98 -7.23
N LEU A 104 2.81 17.65 -6.55
CA LEU A 104 2.06 18.58 -5.71
C LEU A 104 2.01 18.02 -4.28
N HIS A 105 2.45 18.79 -3.30
CA HIS A 105 2.50 18.37 -1.90
C HIS A 105 3.15 16.99 -1.68
N GLY A 106 4.25 16.73 -2.41
CA GLY A 106 4.97 15.45 -2.32
C GLY A 106 4.36 14.29 -3.14
N LYS A 107 3.14 14.45 -3.66
CA LYS A 107 2.47 13.45 -4.51
C LYS A 107 2.79 13.68 -5.98
N VAL A 108 3.25 12.64 -6.66
CA VAL A 108 3.53 12.66 -8.10
C VAL A 108 2.20 12.57 -8.85
N PHE A 109 2.03 13.38 -9.90
CA PHE A 109 0.85 13.30 -10.77
C PHE A 109 0.85 12.03 -11.61
N GLY A 110 -0.37 11.54 -11.95
CA GLY A 110 -0.54 10.53 -12.98
C GLY A 110 -0.15 11.05 -14.35
N LEU A 111 0.14 10.16 -15.29
CA LEU A 111 0.62 10.55 -16.64
C LEU A 111 -0.34 11.47 -17.38
N SER A 112 -1.65 11.20 -17.30
CA SER A 112 -2.67 12.05 -17.94
C SER A 112 -2.69 13.45 -17.34
N GLN A 113 -2.73 13.57 -16.01
CA GLN A 113 -2.70 14.83 -15.30
C GLN A 113 -1.37 15.58 -15.51
N ALA A 114 -0.25 14.87 -15.54
CA ALA A 114 1.05 15.47 -15.80
C ALA A 114 1.16 16.17 -17.15
N ARG A 115 0.43 15.69 -18.17
CA ARG A 115 0.35 16.35 -19.48
C ARG A 115 -0.38 17.68 -19.44
N GLU A 116 -1.41 17.77 -18.61
CA GLU A 116 -2.19 19.01 -18.43
C GLU A 116 -1.39 20.06 -17.66
N GLU A 117 -0.61 19.62 -16.67
CA GLU A 117 0.11 20.49 -15.73
C GLU A 117 1.53 20.84 -16.17
N SER A 118 2.12 20.10 -17.13
CA SER A 118 3.50 20.30 -17.59
C SER A 118 3.55 20.42 -19.10
N GLU A 119 3.63 21.66 -19.61
CA GLU A 119 3.79 21.92 -21.05
C GLU A 119 5.02 21.20 -21.65
N LYS A 120 6.11 21.13 -20.87
CA LYS A 120 7.33 20.42 -21.27
C LYS A 120 7.08 18.93 -21.46
N PHE A 121 6.35 18.31 -20.54
CA PHE A 121 5.99 16.89 -20.62
C PHE A 121 4.99 16.64 -21.77
N ASP A 122 4.00 17.50 -21.94
CA ASP A 122 3.04 17.36 -23.06
C ASP A 122 3.71 17.46 -24.43
N LYS A 123 4.65 18.41 -24.62
CA LYS A 123 5.45 18.50 -25.86
C LYS A 123 6.25 17.22 -26.13
N TRP A 124 6.86 16.66 -25.10
CA TRP A 124 7.57 15.40 -25.23
C TRP A 124 6.62 14.25 -25.60
N CYS A 125 5.46 14.15 -24.94
CA CYS A 125 4.43 13.13 -25.21
C CYS A 125 3.88 13.16 -26.63
N ARG A 126 3.74 14.35 -27.23
CA ARG A 126 3.29 14.50 -28.64
C ARG A 126 4.25 13.89 -29.65
N ILE A 127 5.55 13.91 -29.35
CA ILE A 127 6.60 13.32 -30.18
C ILE A 127 6.68 11.80 -29.95
N HIS A 128 6.54 11.36 -28.68
CA HIS A 128 6.72 9.98 -28.24
C HIS A 128 5.39 9.28 -27.93
N GLN A 129 4.43 9.36 -28.84
CA GLN A 129 3.05 8.86 -28.63
C GLN A 129 3.01 7.37 -28.26
N LYS A 130 3.77 6.53 -29.00
CA LYS A 130 3.84 5.08 -28.74
C LYS A 130 4.34 4.77 -27.34
N THR A 131 5.34 5.49 -26.88
CA THR A 131 5.94 5.34 -25.56
C THR A 131 4.93 5.72 -24.46
N LEU A 132 4.23 6.85 -24.64
CA LEU A 132 3.18 7.28 -23.73
C LEU A 132 2.01 6.30 -23.66
N GLU A 133 1.49 5.83 -24.81
CA GLU A 133 0.39 4.87 -24.85
C GLU A 133 0.69 3.59 -24.08
N ASN A 134 1.91 3.08 -24.19
CA ASN A 134 2.31 1.90 -23.46
C ASN A 134 2.58 2.19 -21.97
N ALA A 135 3.13 3.34 -21.62
CA ALA A 135 3.26 3.77 -20.25
C ALA A 135 1.89 3.88 -19.54
N LEU A 136 0.88 4.45 -20.19
CA LEU A 136 -0.50 4.55 -19.69
C LEU A 136 -1.15 3.18 -19.46
N LYS A 137 -0.85 2.16 -20.28
CA LYS A 137 -1.40 0.82 -20.10
C LYS A 137 -0.87 0.10 -18.86
N ILE A 138 0.32 0.44 -18.40
CA ILE A 138 0.96 -0.20 -17.23
C ILE A 138 0.88 0.65 -15.96
N GLU A 139 0.51 1.93 -16.06
CA GLU A 139 0.35 2.81 -14.89
C GLU A 139 -0.68 2.24 -13.91
N GLY A 140 -0.29 2.14 -12.63
CA GLY A 140 -1.14 1.60 -11.58
C GLY A 140 -1.23 0.08 -11.53
N LEU A 141 -0.72 -0.66 -12.52
CA LEU A 141 -0.69 -2.12 -12.45
C LEU A 141 0.25 -2.62 -11.35
N PRO A 142 -0.04 -3.77 -10.73
CA PRO A 142 0.89 -4.38 -9.77
C PRO A 142 2.24 -4.70 -10.42
N LYS A 143 3.32 -4.25 -9.79
CA LYS A 143 4.71 -4.53 -10.22
C LYS A 143 5.28 -5.72 -9.47
N ASN A 144 5.23 -5.67 -8.17
CA ASN A 144 5.71 -6.72 -7.28
C ASN A 144 5.00 -6.62 -5.92
N THR A 145 5.17 -7.66 -5.12
CA THR A 145 4.72 -7.68 -3.74
C THR A 145 5.86 -7.27 -2.80
N GLY A 146 5.49 -6.67 -1.69
CA GLY A 146 6.37 -6.34 -0.59
C GLY A 146 5.75 -6.75 0.74
N VAL A 147 6.45 -6.47 1.82
CA VAL A 147 5.95 -6.64 3.19
C VAL A 147 5.75 -5.27 3.81
N HIS A 148 4.58 -5.05 4.43
CA HIS A 148 4.33 -3.79 5.12
C HIS A 148 5.35 -3.59 6.24
N PRO A 149 5.95 -2.41 6.36
CA PRO A 149 7.05 -2.19 7.29
C PRO A 149 6.67 -2.30 8.76
N SER A 150 5.41 -2.14 9.14
CA SER A 150 4.96 -2.10 10.54
C SER A 150 3.65 -2.82 10.82
N GLY A 151 2.85 -3.11 9.79
CA GLY A 151 1.54 -3.74 9.97
C GLY A 151 1.65 -5.24 10.26
N ILE A 152 0.97 -5.68 11.32
CA ILE A 152 0.83 -7.10 11.68
C ILE A 152 -0.66 -7.39 11.87
N ALA A 153 -1.17 -8.38 11.16
CA ALA A 153 -2.49 -8.93 11.40
C ALA A 153 -2.45 -9.91 12.57
N ILE A 154 -3.40 -9.79 13.50
CA ILE A 154 -3.53 -10.67 14.67
C ILE A 154 -4.96 -11.23 14.69
N CYS A 155 -5.10 -12.54 14.79
CA CYS A 155 -6.39 -13.22 14.85
C CYS A 155 -6.62 -13.88 16.20
N SER A 156 -7.88 -14.11 16.57
CA SER A 156 -8.27 -14.89 17.74
C SER A 156 -8.02 -16.39 17.56
N GLN A 157 -8.03 -16.85 16.31
CA GLN A 157 -7.79 -18.24 15.92
C GLN A 157 -6.57 -18.32 14.96
N LYS A 158 -6.24 -19.53 14.50
CA LYS A 158 -5.12 -19.74 13.56
C LYS A 158 -5.31 -18.89 12.31
N ILE A 159 -4.32 -18.07 11.98
CA ILE A 159 -4.48 -17.05 10.93
C ILE A 159 -4.70 -17.67 9.54
N GLY A 160 -4.09 -18.81 9.24
CA GLY A 160 -4.28 -19.51 7.98
C GLY A 160 -5.68 -20.08 7.74
N ASP A 161 -6.53 -20.15 8.80
CA ASP A 161 -7.92 -20.56 8.67
C ASP A 161 -8.85 -19.38 8.31
N VAL A 162 -8.33 -18.14 8.38
CA VAL A 162 -9.08 -16.89 8.18
C VAL A 162 -8.69 -16.20 6.89
N VAL A 163 -7.39 -16.14 6.59
CA VAL A 163 -6.85 -15.42 5.44
C VAL A 163 -5.84 -16.28 4.67
N PRO A 164 -5.73 -16.09 3.35
CA PRO A 164 -4.66 -16.72 2.57
C PRO A 164 -3.30 -16.29 3.07
N LEU A 165 -2.35 -17.19 3.12
CA LEU A 165 -0.99 -16.92 3.57
C LEU A 165 0.03 -17.26 2.49
N GLN A 166 1.07 -16.44 2.40
CA GLN A 166 2.24 -16.67 1.56
C GLN A 166 3.52 -16.58 2.40
N LYS A 167 4.50 -17.40 2.09
CA LYS A 167 5.87 -17.26 2.63
C LYS A 167 6.70 -16.37 1.72
N THR A 168 7.36 -15.39 2.29
CA THR A 168 8.37 -14.60 1.57
C THR A 168 9.67 -15.40 1.38
N LYS A 169 10.59 -14.88 0.56
CA LYS A 169 11.92 -15.48 0.40
C LYS A 169 12.71 -15.50 1.71
N ASP A 170 12.48 -14.52 2.57
CA ASP A 170 13.13 -14.38 3.87
C ASP A 170 12.47 -15.22 4.97
N GLY A 171 11.41 -15.96 4.62
CA GLY A 171 10.70 -16.85 5.53
C GLY A 171 9.55 -16.22 6.31
N ASP A 172 9.30 -14.92 6.15
CA ASP A 172 8.16 -14.23 6.77
C ASP A 172 6.82 -14.77 6.26
N LEU A 173 5.85 -14.88 7.16
CA LEU A 173 4.48 -15.20 6.82
C LEU A 173 3.71 -13.91 6.56
N VAL A 174 3.13 -13.79 5.38
CA VAL A 174 2.39 -12.59 4.94
C VAL A 174 0.98 -12.95 4.45
N THR A 175 0.08 -12.01 4.57
CA THR A 175 -1.33 -12.12 4.14
C THR A 175 -1.77 -10.91 3.36
#